data_e7d20ad3ce698d8a5a4e438d1877435f
#
_entry.id   e7d20ad3ce698d8a5a4e438d1877435f
#
_cell.length_a   1.000
_cell.length_b   1.000
_cell.length_c   1.000
_cell.angle_alpha   90.00
_cell.angle_beta   90.00
_cell.angle_gamma   90.00
#
_symmetry.space_group_name_H-M   'P 1'
#
loop_
_entity.id
_entity.type
_entity.pdbx_description
1 polymer ?
#
loop_
_entity_poly.entity_id
_entity_poly.type
_entity_poly.pdbx_seq_one_letter_code
_entity_poly.pdbx_strand_id
1 'polypeptide(L)'
;MAVSARPSFAFALILAAASCADSGPRCTAAERRELATIDGLIAETRGGLQRGYRDVASTGGASVNFCLGGAGSNVGMSFCTAPGPRTRPVPIDRASEERKLSALEARRGALAAQIEAKAATCPAN
;
A
#
# COMPACT_ATOMS: atom_id res chain seq x y z
N MET A 1 -41.30 26.27 44.69
CA MET A 1 -40.72 24.95 44.47
C MET A 1 -40.54 24.75 42.96
N ALA A 2 -39.33 25.00 42.45
CA ALA A 2 -39.02 24.94 41.02
C ALA A 2 -38.28 23.65 40.74
N VAL A 3 -38.86 22.79 39.93
CA VAL A 3 -38.28 21.51 39.45
C VAL A 3 -37.52 21.81 38.18
N SER A 4 -36.17 21.75 38.28
CA SER A 4 -35.27 21.95 37.18
C SER A 4 -35.17 20.67 36.34
N ALA A 5 -35.70 20.68 35.11
CA ALA A 5 -35.57 19.63 34.15
C ALA A 5 -34.20 19.70 33.43
N ARG A 6 -33.32 18.72 33.63
CA ARG A 6 -32.06 18.54 32.91
C ARG A 6 -32.35 17.86 31.58
N PRO A 7 -31.95 18.43 30.43
CA PRO A 7 -31.98 17.69 29.18
C PRO A 7 -30.78 16.72 29.11
N SER A 8 -31.07 15.42 29.09
CA SER A 8 -30.10 14.38 28.77
C SER A 8 -29.72 14.46 27.30
N PHE A 9 -28.52 14.96 27.03
CA PHE A 9 -27.93 14.88 25.69
C PHE A 9 -27.53 13.43 25.41
N ALA A 10 -28.40 12.73 24.70
CA ALA A 10 -28.05 11.46 24.08
C ALA A 10 -27.16 11.75 22.87
N PHE A 11 -25.85 11.59 23.06
CA PHE A 11 -24.84 11.67 22.00
C PHE A 11 -24.94 10.40 21.17
N ALA A 12 -25.75 10.43 20.11
CA ALA A 12 -25.80 9.37 19.11
C ALA A 12 -24.51 9.43 18.29
N LEU A 13 -23.57 8.55 18.62
CA LEU A 13 -22.34 8.33 17.87
C LEU A 13 -22.70 7.59 16.59
N ILE A 14 -22.98 8.32 15.50
CA ILE A 14 -23.14 7.76 14.17
C ILE A 14 -21.74 7.42 13.68
N LEU A 15 -21.32 6.15 13.84
CA LEU A 15 -20.20 5.59 13.08
C LEU A 15 -20.61 5.55 11.60
N ALA A 16 -20.27 6.59 10.87
CA ALA A 16 -20.25 6.54 9.41
C ALA A 16 -19.10 5.60 9.02
N ALA A 17 -19.44 4.32 8.82
CA ALA A 17 -18.58 3.40 8.10
C ALA A 17 -18.47 3.95 6.67
N ALA A 18 -17.40 4.74 6.41
CA ALA A 18 -17.00 5.10 5.06
C ALA A 18 -16.56 3.80 4.37
N SER A 19 -17.53 3.05 3.85
CA SER A 19 -17.25 2.03 2.85
C SER A 19 -16.69 2.79 1.66
N CYS A 20 -15.39 2.69 1.42
CA CYS A 20 -14.75 3.01 0.16
C CYS A 20 -15.27 2.01 -0.88
N ALA A 21 -16.56 2.05 -1.17
CA ALA A 21 -17.13 1.42 -2.33
C ALA A 21 -16.59 2.23 -3.51
N ASP A 22 -15.86 1.55 -4.38
CA ASP A 22 -15.42 2.05 -5.66
C ASP A 22 -16.67 2.34 -6.50
N SER A 23 -17.28 3.52 -6.27
CA SER A 23 -18.57 3.94 -6.82
C SER A 23 -18.44 4.47 -8.26
N GLY A 24 -17.33 4.14 -8.92
CA GLY A 24 -17.16 4.44 -10.33
C GLY A 24 -18.04 3.54 -11.22
N PRO A 25 -18.44 4.03 -12.41
CA PRO A 25 -19.16 3.21 -13.37
C PRO A 25 -18.42 1.90 -13.63
N ARG A 26 -19.14 0.77 -13.63
CA ARG A 26 -18.54 -0.57 -13.86
C ARG A 26 -17.74 -0.64 -15.16
N CYS A 27 -18.11 0.17 -16.14
CA CYS A 27 -17.45 0.24 -17.44
C CYS A 27 -15.99 0.77 -17.39
N THR A 28 -15.58 1.46 -16.30
CA THR A 28 -14.20 1.97 -16.13
C THR A 28 -13.45 1.24 -15.01
N ALA A 29 -14.01 0.16 -14.47
CA ALA A 29 -13.41 -0.52 -13.31
C ALA A 29 -12.02 -1.09 -13.59
N ALA A 30 -11.77 -1.60 -14.78
CA ALA A 30 -10.46 -2.16 -15.16
C ALA A 30 -9.40 -1.06 -15.22
N GLU A 31 -9.71 0.04 -15.87
CA GLU A 31 -8.81 1.20 -16.02
C GLU A 31 -8.52 1.86 -14.66
N ARG A 32 -9.52 1.93 -13.77
CA ARG A 32 -9.30 2.45 -12.41
C ARG A 32 -8.37 1.57 -11.59
N ARG A 33 -8.42 0.24 -11.76
CA ARG A 33 -7.47 -0.68 -11.12
C ARG A 33 -6.05 -0.49 -11.66
N GLU A 34 -5.91 -0.30 -12.98
CA GLU A 34 -4.62 0.02 -13.60
C GLU A 34 -4.09 1.36 -13.07
N LEU A 35 -4.95 2.39 -12.96
CA LEU A 35 -4.57 3.69 -12.40
C LEU A 35 -4.05 3.56 -10.96
N ALA A 36 -4.74 2.81 -10.11
CA ALA A 36 -4.29 2.55 -8.74
C ALA A 36 -2.93 1.82 -8.69
N THR A 37 -2.68 0.90 -9.62
CA THR A 37 -1.38 0.24 -9.74
C THR A 37 -0.28 1.23 -10.12
N ILE A 38 -0.54 2.12 -11.08
CA ILE A 38 0.41 3.17 -11.49
C ILE A 38 0.67 4.13 -10.33
N ASP A 39 -0.36 4.54 -9.58
CA ASP A 39 -0.21 5.40 -8.40
C ASP A 39 0.68 4.75 -7.34
N GLY A 40 0.54 3.45 -7.11
CA GLY A 40 1.43 2.68 -6.23
C GLY A 40 2.89 2.69 -6.70
N LEU A 41 3.12 2.47 -8.00
CA LEU A 41 4.47 2.50 -8.57
C LEU A 41 5.11 3.90 -8.50
N ILE A 42 4.33 4.97 -8.69
CA ILE A 42 4.79 6.35 -8.51
C ILE A 42 5.21 6.59 -7.07
N ALA A 43 4.39 6.18 -6.10
CA ALA A 43 4.68 6.33 -4.67
C ALA A 43 5.96 5.58 -4.28
N GLU A 44 6.12 4.34 -4.74
CA GLU A 44 7.32 3.52 -4.51
C GLU A 44 8.57 4.17 -5.11
N THR A 45 8.51 4.61 -6.37
CA THR A 45 9.63 5.26 -7.07
C THR A 45 10.05 6.54 -6.38
N ARG A 46 9.08 7.40 -5.98
CA ARG A 46 9.35 8.62 -5.20
C ARG A 46 9.99 8.30 -3.85
N GLY A 47 9.47 7.30 -3.15
CA GLY A 47 10.06 6.83 -1.88
C GLY A 47 11.49 6.33 -2.05
N GLY A 48 11.78 5.58 -3.11
CA GLY A 48 13.13 5.15 -3.47
C GLY A 48 14.07 6.32 -3.74
N LEU A 49 13.62 7.31 -4.52
CA LEU A 49 14.38 8.54 -4.81
C LEU A 49 14.71 9.34 -3.55
N GLN A 50 13.78 9.42 -2.59
CA GLN A 50 13.99 10.11 -1.33
C GLN A 50 15.02 9.39 -0.45
N ARG A 51 14.94 8.05 -0.35
CA ARG A 51 15.85 7.24 0.46
C ARG A 51 17.20 7.00 -0.20
N GLY A 52 17.29 7.04 -1.53
CA GLY A 52 18.48 6.68 -2.30
C GLY A 52 18.67 5.17 -2.51
N TYR A 53 17.75 4.35 -2.06
CA TYR A 53 17.77 2.89 -2.21
C TYR A 53 16.34 2.35 -2.37
N ARG A 54 16.24 1.14 -2.89
CA ARG A 54 15.01 0.36 -2.92
C ARG A 54 15.23 -0.98 -2.22
N ASP A 55 14.18 -1.48 -1.60
CA ASP A 55 14.20 -2.80 -0.99
C ASP A 55 13.87 -3.86 -2.05
N VAL A 56 14.79 -4.77 -2.26
CA VAL A 56 14.61 -5.88 -3.20
C VAL A 56 14.46 -7.16 -2.41
N ALA A 57 13.42 -7.95 -2.73
CA ALA A 57 13.27 -9.26 -2.16
C ALA A 57 14.51 -10.09 -2.48
N SER A 58 15.23 -10.52 -1.44
CA SER A 58 16.30 -11.48 -1.62
C SER A 58 15.64 -12.86 -1.69
N THR A 59 15.78 -13.53 -2.82
CA THR A 59 15.55 -14.98 -2.91
C THR A 59 16.64 -15.64 -2.08
N GLY A 60 16.44 -15.61 -0.74
CA GLY A 60 17.43 -16.10 0.20
C GLY A 60 17.50 -17.60 0.17
N GLY A 61 18.68 -18.11 0.01
CA GLY A 61 19.01 -19.44 0.46
C GLY A 61 18.67 -19.59 1.96
N ALA A 62 18.39 -20.81 2.38
CA ALA A 62 18.11 -21.15 3.77
C ALA A 62 19.14 -20.51 4.70
N SER A 63 18.70 -19.56 5.54
CA SER A 63 19.57 -19.01 6.56
C SER A 63 19.45 -19.88 7.81
N VAL A 64 20.54 -20.50 8.16
CA VAL A 64 20.67 -21.20 9.44
C VAL A 64 20.90 -20.15 10.52
N ASN A 65 19.91 -19.87 11.33
CA ASN A 65 20.08 -19.08 12.53
C ASN A 65 20.36 -20.04 13.70
N PHE A 66 21.48 -19.87 14.36
CA PHE A 66 21.78 -20.56 15.61
C PHE A 66 21.07 -19.81 16.74
N CYS A 67 20.03 -20.40 17.29
CA CYS A 67 19.39 -19.89 18.50
C CYS A 67 20.03 -20.61 19.69
N LEU A 68 20.83 -19.90 20.49
CA LEU A 68 21.30 -20.36 21.80
C LEU A 68 20.15 -20.12 22.80
N GLY A 69 19.32 -21.12 22.98
CA GLY A 69 18.29 -21.13 24.02
C GLY A 69 18.90 -21.61 25.32
N GLY A 70 19.21 -20.69 26.23
CA GLY A 70 19.70 -21.04 27.54
C GLY A 70 18.59 -21.06 28.57
N ALA A 71 18.27 -22.22 29.10
CA ALA A 71 17.88 -22.45 30.52
C ALA A 71 18.09 -23.93 30.80
N GLY A 72 19.27 -24.26 31.30
CA GLY A 72 19.63 -25.64 31.65
C GLY A 72 20.55 -26.27 30.60
N SER A 73 21.74 -26.41 30.96
CA SER A 73 22.95 -27.12 30.49
C SER A 73 22.90 -28.16 29.34
N ASN A 74 21.98 -28.05 28.40
CA ASN A 74 21.96 -28.83 27.18
C ASN A 74 21.97 -27.89 25.99
N VAL A 75 23.06 -27.88 25.26
CA VAL A 75 23.18 -27.18 23.96
C VAL A 75 22.34 -27.94 22.95
N GLY A 76 21.09 -27.52 22.77
CA GLY A 76 20.21 -28.00 21.72
C GLY A 76 20.40 -27.15 20.49
N MET A 77 20.83 -27.73 19.38
CA MET A 77 20.73 -27.09 18.07
C MET A 77 19.26 -27.09 17.63
N SER A 78 18.62 -25.94 17.63
CA SER A 78 17.33 -25.76 16.99
C SER A 78 17.50 -24.99 15.68
N PHE A 79 17.04 -25.57 14.60
CA PHE A 79 16.98 -24.89 13.30
C PHE A 79 15.71 -24.03 13.29
N CYS A 80 15.86 -22.73 13.47
CA CYS A 80 14.75 -21.79 13.28
C CYS A 80 14.76 -21.34 11.83
N THR A 81 13.83 -21.81 11.02
CA THR A 81 13.53 -21.20 9.75
C THR A 81 12.75 -19.91 10.03
N ALA A 82 13.39 -18.76 9.85
CA ALA A 82 12.67 -17.49 9.94
C ALA A 82 11.75 -17.36 8.72
N PRO A 83 10.42 -17.41 8.89
CA PRO A 83 9.50 -17.23 7.78
C PRO A 83 9.39 -15.75 7.47
N GLY A 84 9.86 -15.34 6.31
CA GLY A 84 9.61 -14.02 5.79
C GLY A 84 10.49 -13.71 4.59
N PRO A 85 9.99 -13.02 3.59
CA PRO A 85 10.82 -12.52 2.50
C PRO A 85 11.83 -11.54 3.09
N ARG A 86 13.10 -11.88 3.02
CA ARG A 86 14.16 -10.96 3.41
C ARG A 86 14.30 -9.94 2.29
N THR A 87 14.13 -8.68 2.62
CA THR A 87 14.46 -7.58 1.73
C THR A 87 15.87 -7.09 2.03
N ARG A 88 16.57 -6.66 0.99
CA ARG A 88 17.86 -5.98 1.14
C ARG A 88 17.80 -4.64 0.44
N PRO A 89 18.36 -3.57 1.00
CA PRO A 89 18.48 -2.29 0.33
C PRO A 89 19.50 -2.39 -0.81
N VAL A 90 19.10 -1.93 -1.98
CA VAL A 90 19.96 -1.84 -3.17
C VAL A 90 20.02 -0.37 -3.59
N PRO A 91 21.20 0.22 -3.77
CA PRO A 91 21.34 1.58 -4.28
C PRO A 91 20.59 1.75 -5.60
N ILE A 92 19.97 2.91 -5.81
CA ILE A 92 19.29 3.24 -7.05
C ILE A 92 20.17 4.09 -7.96
N ASP A 93 20.02 3.92 -9.28
CA ASP A 93 20.46 4.92 -10.25
C ASP A 93 19.40 6.02 -10.31
N ARG A 94 19.70 7.16 -9.70
CA ARG A 94 18.78 8.29 -9.59
C ARG A 94 18.26 8.75 -10.95
N ALA A 95 19.14 8.90 -11.94
CA ALA A 95 18.75 9.37 -13.27
C ALA A 95 17.80 8.39 -13.97
N SER A 96 17.99 7.10 -13.77
CA SER A 96 17.10 6.05 -14.28
C SER A 96 15.73 6.08 -13.60
N GLU A 97 15.71 6.21 -12.27
CA GLU A 97 14.45 6.26 -11.51
C GLU A 97 13.65 7.55 -11.77
N GLU A 98 14.31 8.70 -12.01
CA GLU A 98 13.65 9.94 -12.42
C GLU A 98 13.00 9.82 -13.80
N ARG A 99 13.66 9.20 -14.78
CA ARG A 99 13.05 8.90 -16.09
C ARG A 99 11.85 7.97 -15.95
N LYS A 100 11.96 6.93 -15.11
CA LYS A 100 10.86 6.01 -14.81
C LYS A 100 9.69 6.75 -14.20
N LEU A 101 9.94 7.61 -13.21
CA LEU A 101 8.90 8.42 -12.57
C LEU A 101 8.16 9.30 -13.60
N SER A 102 8.90 10.03 -14.43
CA SER A 102 8.31 10.86 -15.48
C SER A 102 7.43 10.05 -16.45
N ALA A 103 7.88 8.86 -16.86
CA ALA A 103 7.09 7.98 -17.72
C ALA A 103 5.81 7.47 -17.04
N LEU A 104 5.88 7.12 -15.75
CA LEU A 104 4.72 6.70 -14.97
C LEU A 104 3.70 7.83 -14.81
N GLU A 105 4.16 9.06 -14.54
CA GLU A 105 3.29 10.23 -14.40
C GLU A 105 2.60 10.58 -15.73
N ALA A 106 3.32 10.50 -16.86
CA ALA A 106 2.74 10.68 -18.19
C ALA A 106 1.66 9.60 -18.48
N ARG A 107 1.96 8.33 -18.18
CA ARG A 107 1.00 7.22 -18.33
C ARG A 107 -0.23 7.41 -17.47
N ARG A 108 -0.04 7.82 -16.21
CA ARG A 108 -1.12 8.15 -15.28
C ARG A 108 -2.07 9.20 -15.84
N GLY A 109 -1.51 10.31 -16.37
CA GLY A 109 -2.29 11.39 -16.97
C GLY A 109 -3.11 10.93 -18.17
N ALA A 110 -2.49 10.18 -19.08
CA ALA A 110 -3.18 9.62 -20.24
C ALA A 110 -4.33 8.67 -19.84
N LEU A 111 -4.09 7.79 -18.85
CA LEU A 111 -5.09 6.84 -18.38
C LEU A 111 -6.24 7.55 -17.66
N ALA A 112 -5.97 8.60 -16.87
CA ALA A 112 -7.00 9.40 -16.22
C ALA A 112 -7.93 10.06 -17.24
N ALA A 113 -7.37 10.68 -18.28
CA ALA A 113 -8.15 11.28 -19.38
C ALA A 113 -8.99 10.22 -20.12
N GLN A 114 -8.45 9.03 -20.33
CA GLN A 114 -9.19 7.91 -20.94
C GLN A 114 -10.36 7.46 -20.06
N ILE A 115 -10.17 7.38 -18.73
CA ILE A 115 -11.24 7.05 -17.77
C ILE A 115 -12.36 8.09 -17.84
N GLU A 116 -12.03 9.38 -17.86
CA GLU A 116 -13.02 10.45 -17.94
C GLU A 116 -13.83 10.37 -19.25
N ALA A 117 -13.15 10.24 -20.38
CA ALA A 117 -13.80 10.10 -21.69
C ALA A 117 -14.72 8.87 -21.76
N LYS A 118 -14.25 7.72 -21.22
CA LYS A 118 -15.04 6.49 -21.18
C LYS A 118 -16.23 6.60 -20.21
N ALA A 119 -16.04 7.23 -19.06
CA ALA A 119 -17.11 7.44 -18.08
C ALA A 119 -18.25 8.31 -18.63
N ALA A 120 -17.93 9.30 -19.47
CA ALA A 120 -18.95 10.15 -20.11
C ALA A 120 -19.86 9.39 -21.09
N THR A 121 -19.41 8.25 -21.61
CA THR A 121 -20.15 7.40 -22.57
C THR A 121 -20.76 6.15 -21.93
N CYS A 122 -20.55 5.93 -20.62
CA CYS A 122 -21.10 4.79 -19.92
C CYS A 122 -22.63 4.88 -19.82
N PRO A 123 -23.36 3.80 -20.11
CA PRO A 123 -24.79 3.77 -19.84
C PRO A 123 -25.04 3.91 -18.35
N ALA A 124 -26.02 4.77 -17.99
CA ALA A 124 -26.52 4.84 -16.63
C ALA A 124 -27.22 3.51 -16.30
N ASN A 125 -26.74 2.82 -15.26
CA ASN A 125 -27.44 1.65 -14.70
C ASN A 125 -28.48 2.10 -13.69
#